data_4cb99e33d86942f999a06207500df845
#
_entry.id   4cb99e33d86942f999a06207500df845
#
_cell.length_a   1.000
_cell.length_b   1.000
_cell.length_c   1.000
_cell.angle_alpha   90.00
_cell.angle_beta   90.00
_cell.angle_gamma   90.00
#
_symmetry.space_group_name_H-M   'P 1'
#
loop_
_entity.id
_entity.type
_entity.pdbx_description
1 polymer ?
#
loop_
_entity_poly.entity_id
_entity_poly.type
_entity_poly.pdbx_seq_one_letter_code
_entity_poly.pdbx_strand_id
1 'polypeptide(L)'
;RHITENGTEFSGGEVQKLLLARAIYKESSVLILDEPTAAMDPIAEQNVYLQYNELSKNKTAFFISHRLSSTRFCDRIILIDGGKIREAGTHDELMDKGGLYHDMYMIQSRYYQEGVSAI
;
A
#
# COMPACT_ATOMS: atom_id res chain seq x y z
N ARG A 1 8.50 -8.23 22.66
CA ARG A 1 7.25 -7.66 23.17
C ARG A 1 6.07 -8.43 22.58
N HIS A 2 5.27 -9.01 23.43
CA HIS A 2 4.13 -9.82 22.98
C HIS A 2 2.86 -8.98 22.91
N ILE A 3 2.10 -9.16 21.84
CA ILE A 3 0.75 -8.63 21.74
C ILE A 3 -0.16 -9.67 22.37
N THR A 4 -0.59 -9.45 23.60
CA THR A 4 -1.46 -10.34 24.34
C THR A 4 -2.68 -9.58 24.84
N GLU A 5 -3.72 -10.32 25.25
CA GLU A 5 -4.93 -9.72 25.82
C GLU A 5 -4.65 -8.82 27.01
N ASN A 6 -3.59 -9.11 27.77
CA ASN A 6 -3.18 -8.37 28.95
C ASN A 6 -1.91 -7.55 28.73
N GLY A 7 -1.42 -7.46 27.48
CA GLY A 7 -0.22 -6.73 27.13
C GLY A 7 -0.49 -5.28 26.72
N THR A 8 0.58 -4.55 26.44
CA THR A 8 0.49 -3.20 25.89
C THR A 8 -0.04 -3.27 24.46
N GLU A 9 -1.10 -2.55 24.18
CA GLU A 9 -1.62 -2.43 22.84
C GLU A 9 -0.70 -1.56 21.99
N PHE A 10 -0.41 -2.03 20.78
CA PHE A 10 0.32 -1.26 19.79
C PHE A 10 -0.65 -0.48 18.91
N SER A 11 -0.23 0.70 18.45
CA SER A 11 -0.96 1.40 17.39
C SER A 11 -0.96 0.57 16.11
N GLY A 12 -1.90 0.82 15.19
CA GLY A 12 -1.94 0.14 13.89
C GLY A 12 -0.61 0.25 13.14
N GLY A 13 0.05 1.43 13.19
CA GLY A 13 1.35 1.65 12.55
C GLY A 13 2.47 0.85 13.20
N GLU A 14 2.47 0.72 14.53
CA GLU A 14 3.46 -0.08 15.25
C GLU A 14 3.32 -1.57 14.93
N VAL A 15 2.09 -2.09 14.88
CA VAL A 15 1.80 -3.47 14.50
C VAL A 15 2.32 -3.75 13.08
N GLN A 16 2.06 -2.86 12.13
CA GLN A 16 2.53 -3.01 10.76
C GLN A 16 4.06 -3.02 10.68
N LYS A 17 4.73 -2.13 11.39
CA LYS A 17 6.20 -2.11 11.46
C LYS A 17 6.76 -3.40 12.04
N LEU A 18 6.13 -3.92 13.08
CA LEU A 18 6.55 -5.18 13.71
C LEU A 18 6.40 -6.36 12.77
N LEU A 19 5.27 -6.45 12.06
CA LEU A 19 5.02 -7.49 11.08
C LEU A 19 6.00 -7.42 9.92
N LEU A 20 6.32 -6.23 9.44
CA LEU A 20 7.31 -6.01 8.40
C LEU A 20 8.71 -6.46 8.86
N ALA A 21 9.12 -6.05 10.05
CA ALA A 21 10.40 -6.46 10.62
C ALA A 21 10.51 -7.98 10.73
N ARG A 22 9.44 -8.63 11.13
CA ARG A 22 9.35 -10.10 11.22
C ARG A 22 9.50 -10.76 9.83
N ALA A 23 8.84 -10.21 8.82
CA ALA A 23 8.92 -10.72 7.45
C ALA A 23 10.34 -10.59 6.89
N ILE A 24 11.01 -9.47 7.17
CA ILE A 24 12.40 -9.24 6.76
C ILE A 24 13.36 -10.16 7.48
N TYR A 25 13.17 -10.34 8.78
CA TYR A 25 14.00 -11.23 9.59
C TYR A 25 14.00 -12.66 9.08
N LYS A 26 12.91 -13.12 8.50
CA LYS A 26 12.79 -14.46 7.90
C LYS A 26 13.56 -14.60 6.59
N GLU A 27 14.17 -13.53 6.07
CA GLU A 27 14.92 -13.52 4.81
C GLU A 27 14.15 -14.11 3.61
N SER A 28 12.85 -13.97 3.64
CA SER A 28 11.97 -14.45 2.57
C SER A 28 12.23 -13.71 1.27
N SER A 29 12.30 -14.42 0.15
CA SER A 29 12.45 -13.81 -1.17
C SER A 29 11.15 -13.18 -1.70
N VAL A 30 10.01 -13.54 -1.10
CA VAL A 30 8.70 -13.01 -1.44
C VAL A 30 8.08 -12.36 -0.20
N LEU A 31 7.60 -11.15 -0.38
CA LEU A 31 6.94 -10.36 0.66
C LEU A 31 5.51 -10.05 0.23
N ILE A 32 4.53 -10.35 1.07
CA ILE A 32 3.13 -10.05 0.80
C ILE A 32 2.63 -9.10 1.89
N LEU A 33 2.19 -7.92 1.48
CA LEU A 33 1.66 -6.90 2.37
C LEU A 33 0.20 -6.63 1.99
N ASP A 34 -0.70 -7.04 2.87
CA ASP A 34 -2.15 -6.91 2.66
C ASP A 34 -2.66 -5.72 3.46
N GLU A 35 -3.09 -4.67 2.76
CA GLU A 35 -3.59 -3.43 3.35
C GLU A 35 -2.66 -2.86 4.43
N PRO A 36 -1.34 -2.71 4.16
CA PRO A 36 -0.37 -2.43 5.22
C PRO A 36 -0.51 -1.06 5.86
N THR A 37 -1.25 -0.14 5.24
CA THR A 37 -1.40 1.24 5.70
C THR A 37 -2.86 1.64 5.96
N ALA A 38 -3.75 0.67 6.11
CA ALA A 38 -5.20 0.92 6.20
C ALA A 38 -5.61 1.86 7.35
N ALA A 39 -4.85 1.88 8.45
CA ALA A 39 -5.15 2.69 9.64
C ALA A 39 -4.30 3.97 9.73
N MET A 40 -3.54 4.31 8.70
CA MET A 40 -2.60 5.44 8.73
C MET A 40 -3.15 6.67 8.02
N ASP A 41 -2.71 7.86 8.48
CA ASP A 41 -2.94 9.10 7.74
C ASP A 41 -2.06 9.14 6.46
N PRO A 42 -2.37 10.03 5.50
CA PRO A 42 -1.67 10.06 4.21
C PRO A 42 -0.16 10.32 4.31
N ILE A 43 0.28 11.13 5.25
CA ILE A 43 1.72 11.44 5.42
C ILE A 43 2.46 10.24 5.98
N ALA A 44 1.91 9.62 7.02
CA ALA A 44 2.47 8.41 7.62
C ALA A 44 2.48 7.26 6.60
N GLU A 45 1.42 7.12 5.81
CA GLU A 45 1.32 6.13 4.74
C GLU A 45 2.44 6.29 3.72
N GLN A 46 2.68 7.50 3.24
CA GLN A 46 3.75 7.77 2.27
C GLN A 46 5.11 7.36 2.82
N ASN A 47 5.42 7.72 4.05
CA ASN A 47 6.68 7.36 4.68
C ASN A 47 6.86 5.85 4.82
N VAL A 48 5.79 5.14 5.17
CA VAL A 48 5.81 3.68 5.29
C VAL A 48 6.05 3.02 3.93
N TYR A 49 5.41 3.50 2.86
CA TYR A 49 5.64 2.96 1.52
C TYR A 49 7.07 3.18 1.03
N LEU A 50 7.66 4.33 1.33
CA LEU A 50 9.06 4.58 1.01
C LEU A 50 9.98 3.57 1.73
N GLN A 51 9.69 3.27 3.00
CA GLN A 51 10.41 2.25 3.75
C GLN A 51 10.23 0.85 3.16
N TYR A 52 9.00 0.48 2.78
CA TYR A 52 8.71 -0.81 2.16
C TYR A 52 9.43 -0.95 0.82
N ASN A 53 9.45 0.09 0.02
CA ASN A 53 10.15 0.09 -1.26
C ASN A 53 11.65 -0.15 -1.07
N GLU A 54 12.25 0.52 -0.10
CA GLU A 54 13.68 0.36 0.23
C GLU A 54 14.00 -1.07 0.68
N LEU A 55 13.17 -1.62 1.57
CA LEU A 55 13.38 -2.94 2.16
C LEU A 55 13.07 -4.09 1.19
N SER A 56 12.27 -3.84 0.15
CA SER A 56 11.87 -4.86 -0.83
C SER A 56 12.72 -4.86 -2.09
N LYS A 57 13.76 -4.04 -2.20
CA LYS A 57 14.56 -3.88 -3.43
C LYS A 57 15.10 -5.17 -4.03
N ASN A 58 15.46 -6.13 -3.21
CA ASN A 58 16.01 -7.42 -3.65
C ASN A 58 15.00 -8.56 -3.49
N LYS A 59 13.70 -8.22 -3.38
CA LYS A 59 12.64 -9.18 -3.14
C LYS A 59 11.49 -8.95 -4.13
N THR A 60 10.70 -9.98 -4.33
CA THR A 60 9.42 -9.84 -5.00
C THR A 60 8.38 -9.45 -3.95
N ALA A 61 7.79 -8.28 -4.09
CA ALA A 61 6.82 -7.76 -3.12
C ALA A 61 5.46 -7.58 -3.78
N PHE A 62 4.42 -8.07 -3.09
CA PHE A 62 3.03 -7.87 -3.47
C PHE A 62 2.37 -6.95 -2.45
N PHE A 63 1.88 -5.81 -2.92
CA PHE A 63 1.10 -4.88 -2.11
C PHE A 63 -0.36 -5.00 -2.50
N ILE A 64 -1.21 -5.38 -1.56
CA ILE A 64 -2.64 -5.46 -1.78
C ILE A 64 -3.26 -4.25 -1.11
N SER A 65 -3.86 -3.36 -1.89
CA SER A 65 -4.46 -2.14 -1.36
C SER A 65 -5.54 -1.62 -2.29
N HIS A 66 -6.52 -0.93 -1.71
CA HIS A 66 -7.49 -0.13 -2.45
C HIS A 66 -7.16 1.37 -2.38
N ARG A 67 -6.05 1.74 -1.76
CA ARG A 67 -5.53 3.11 -1.71
C ARG A 67 -4.54 3.33 -2.84
N LEU A 68 -4.96 4.05 -3.86
CA LEU A 68 -4.20 4.21 -5.09
C LEU A 68 -3.04 5.20 -5.00
N SER A 69 -3.01 6.04 -3.96
CA SER A 69 -1.91 7.00 -3.75
C SER A 69 -0.53 6.35 -3.67
N SER A 70 -0.49 5.08 -3.24
CA SER A 70 0.76 4.33 -3.09
C SER A 70 1.13 3.49 -4.30
N THR A 71 0.22 3.29 -5.24
CA THR A 71 0.44 2.39 -6.37
C THR A 71 1.46 2.94 -7.37
N ARG A 72 1.65 4.26 -7.42
CA ARG A 72 2.64 4.89 -8.29
C ARG A 72 4.07 4.47 -8.01
N PHE A 73 4.34 3.93 -6.82
CA PHE A 73 5.66 3.42 -6.44
C PHE A 73 5.88 1.95 -6.84
N CYS A 74 4.85 1.28 -7.32
CA CYS A 74 4.95 -0.11 -7.74
C CYS A 74 5.50 -0.23 -9.16
N ASP A 75 6.30 -1.26 -9.39
CA ASP A 75 6.85 -1.55 -10.73
C ASP A 75 5.74 -2.03 -11.67
N ARG A 76 4.73 -2.67 -11.13
CA ARG A 76 3.60 -3.17 -11.90
C ARG A 76 2.33 -3.17 -11.05
N ILE A 77 1.26 -2.74 -11.67
CA ILE A 77 -0.07 -2.68 -11.05
C ILE A 77 -0.97 -3.67 -11.77
N ILE A 78 -1.72 -4.43 -10.99
CA ILE A 78 -2.74 -5.35 -11.50
C ILE A 78 -4.06 -4.97 -10.87
N LEU A 79 -5.00 -4.51 -11.67
CA LEU A 79 -6.35 -4.16 -11.24
C LEU A 79 -7.27 -5.34 -11.41
N ILE A 80 -7.82 -5.80 -10.29
CA ILE A 80 -8.75 -6.94 -10.25
C ILE A 80 -10.14 -6.42 -9.93
N ASP A 81 -11.12 -6.82 -10.73
CA ASP A 81 -12.51 -6.49 -10.53
C ASP A 81 -13.40 -7.62 -11.03
N GLY A 82 -14.40 -8.00 -10.23
CA GLY A 82 -15.29 -9.10 -10.58
C GLY A 82 -14.56 -10.44 -10.75
N GLY A 83 -13.48 -10.68 -10.02
CA GLY A 83 -12.68 -11.90 -10.09
C GLY A 83 -11.81 -12.02 -11.33
N LYS A 84 -11.63 -10.94 -12.08
CA LYS A 84 -10.84 -10.92 -13.31
C LYS A 84 -9.82 -9.79 -13.29
N ILE A 85 -8.72 -9.98 -14.01
CA ILE A 85 -7.75 -8.92 -14.28
C ILE A 85 -8.37 -7.99 -15.31
N ARG A 86 -8.64 -6.76 -14.92
CA ARG A 86 -9.23 -5.73 -15.78
C ARG A 86 -8.19 -4.93 -16.51
N GLU A 87 -7.14 -4.54 -15.82
CA GLU A 87 -6.02 -3.76 -16.35
C GLU A 87 -4.73 -4.20 -15.69
N ALA A 88 -3.63 -4.07 -16.41
CA ALA A 88 -2.30 -4.35 -15.86
C ALA A 88 -1.27 -3.47 -16.56
N GLY A 89 -0.31 -2.94 -15.81
CA GLY A 89 0.76 -2.10 -16.34
C GLY A 89 1.40 -1.25 -15.24
N THR A 90 2.21 -0.30 -15.65
CA THR A 90 2.75 0.71 -14.73
C THR A 90 1.69 1.78 -14.44
N HIS A 91 1.94 2.61 -13.42
CA HIS A 91 1.07 3.75 -13.15
C HIS A 91 0.90 4.63 -14.37
N ASP A 92 1.99 5.01 -15.02
CA ASP A 92 1.95 5.89 -16.19
C ASP A 92 1.20 5.27 -17.38
N GLU A 93 1.44 3.98 -17.65
CA GLU A 93 0.71 3.26 -18.70
C GLU A 93 -0.80 3.24 -18.45
N LEU A 94 -1.21 2.98 -17.21
CA LEU A 94 -2.62 2.92 -16.86
C LEU A 94 -3.28 4.30 -16.84
N MET A 95 -2.56 5.33 -16.46
CA MET A 95 -3.05 6.71 -16.54
C MET A 95 -3.23 7.15 -17.98
N ASP A 96 -2.26 6.85 -18.85
CA ASP A 96 -2.34 7.17 -20.28
C ASP A 96 -3.48 6.42 -20.98
N LYS A 97 -3.76 5.20 -20.55
CA LYS A 97 -4.87 4.40 -21.07
C LYS A 97 -6.23 5.05 -20.80
N GLY A 98 -6.37 5.80 -19.70
CA GLY A 98 -7.61 6.48 -19.35
C GLY A 98 -8.77 5.54 -19.04
N GLY A 99 -8.50 4.34 -18.53
CA GLY A 99 -9.50 3.35 -18.21
C GLY A 99 -9.96 3.38 -16.74
N LEU A 100 -10.33 2.23 -16.21
CA LEU A 100 -10.88 2.12 -14.86
C LEU A 100 -9.87 2.57 -13.80
N TYR A 101 -8.61 2.18 -13.93
CA TYR A 101 -7.57 2.62 -12.99
C TYR A 101 -7.46 4.15 -12.94
N HIS A 102 -7.40 4.79 -14.10
CA HIS A 102 -7.35 6.24 -14.21
C HIS A 102 -8.51 6.90 -13.47
N ASP A 103 -9.73 6.42 -13.72
CA ASP A 103 -10.93 6.99 -13.12
C ASP A 103 -10.92 6.84 -11.59
N MET A 104 -10.56 5.67 -11.10
CA MET A 104 -10.44 5.41 -9.67
C MET A 104 -9.37 6.29 -9.02
N TYR A 105 -8.22 6.42 -9.68
CA TYR A 105 -7.13 7.26 -9.19
C TYR A 105 -7.54 8.72 -9.07
N MET A 106 -8.22 9.25 -10.08
CA MET A 106 -8.69 10.64 -10.09
C MET A 106 -9.73 10.89 -9.00
N ILE A 107 -10.65 9.95 -8.78
CA ILE A 107 -11.66 10.05 -7.73
C ILE A 107 -10.99 10.08 -6.36
N GLN A 108 -10.08 9.15 -6.08
CA GLN A 108 -9.40 9.10 -4.79
C GLN A 108 -8.53 10.35 -4.55
N SER A 109 -7.86 10.85 -5.57
CA SER A 109 -7.06 12.07 -5.46
C SER A 109 -7.90 13.28 -5.05
N ARG A 110 -9.12 13.40 -5.57
CA ARG A 110 -10.05 14.48 -5.18
C ARG A 110 -10.44 14.36 -3.70
N TYR A 111 -10.77 13.17 -3.25
CA TYR A 111 -11.13 12.96 -1.85
C TYR A 111 -9.99 13.35 -0.91
N TYR A 112 -8.76 13.04 -1.26
CA TYR A 112 -7.61 13.43 -0.45
C TYR A 112 -7.43 14.95 -0.41
N GLN A 113 -7.60 15.63 -1.53
CA GLN A 113 -7.49 17.08 -1.60
C GLN A 113 -8.61 17.78 -0.81
N GLU A 114 -9.84 17.32 -0.94
CA GLU A 114 -10.98 17.85 -0.21
C GLU A 114 -10.85 17.58 1.30
N GLY A 115 -10.40 16.40 1.69
CA GLY A 115 -10.14 16.06 3.08
C GLY A 115 -9.08 16.94 3.73
N VAL A 116 -8.01 17.27 3.00
CA VAL A 116 -6.96 18.17 3.48
C VAL A 116 -7.45 19.61 3.57
N SER A 117 -8.26 20.06 2.62
CA SER A 117 -8.79 21.43 2.61
C SER A 117 -9.93 21.63 3.61
N ALA A 118 -10.58 20.57 4.08
CA ALA A 118 -11.64 20.64 5.10
C ALA A 118 -11.09 20.74 6.54
N ILE A 119 -9.81 20.56 6.71
CA ILE A 119 -9.13 20.72 7.99
C ILE A 119 -8.55 22.13 8.08
#